data_2d88df3cdcf5f2a6a1a5b28e2347d582
#
_entry.id   2d88df3cdcf5f2a6a1a5b28e2347d582
#
_cell.length_a   1.000
_cell.length_b   1.000
_cell.length_c   1.000
_cell.angle_alpha   90.00
_cell.angle_beta   90.00
_cell.angle_gamma   90.00
#
_symmetry.space_group_name_H-M   'P 1'
#
loop_
_entity.id
_entity.type
_entity.pdbx_description
1 polymer ?
#
loop_
_entity_poly.entity_id
_entity_poly.type
_entity_poly.pdbx_seq_one_letter_code
_entity_poly.pdbx_strand_id
1 'polypeptide(L)'
;MKTLVIGTGGREHALALALSRDPGVSEVHAAPGNPGIGAFATLHDVDPMDGTAVAALAVDLGADLVVVGPEAPLVAGVADAVREAGIAVFGPSRAAAQLEGSKAFSKEVMAAAGVPTAGSHTCTTPEEVAAALDEFGPPYVVKDDALAAGKGVVVTLDRAEALAHAAGCGRVVVEEFLDGPEVSLFAVCDGVTTRPLQPAQDFKRIFDGGRGPNTGGMGSYSPLTWAPADLATTVVETVVQPTLDEMARRGAPFVGCLYVGLALTAAGPRVIEFNCRFGDPDVQPVLALLESPLGALLHAAAEGRLADVEAPRFRDGASVTVVLASAGYPESSSKGDVITGVGRANGVNDVDVIHAGTALDGDDLVTAGGRVLAVRAVGYDVADARARAYAAADLISFEGLQRRADIAAEPLGVVEGASLKDS
;
A
#
# COMPACT_ATOMS: atom_id res chain seq x y z
N MET A 1 23.57 9.47 -2.47
CA MET A 1 23.48 7.99 -2.55
C MET A 1 22.84 7.59 -3.87
N LYS A 2 23.16 6.39 -4.38
CA LYS A 2 22.48 5.74 -5.50
C LYS A 2 21.40 4.82 -4.96
N THR A 3 20.19 4.90 -5.49
CA THR A 3 19.06 4.09 -5.05
C THR A 3 18.52 3.24 -6.19
N LEU A 4 18.11 2.01 -5.87
CA LEU A 4 17.45 1.09 -6.79
C LEU A 4 16.06 0.72 -6.24
N VAL A 5 15.00 1.08 -6.96
CA VAL A 5 13.61 0.75 -6.61
C VAL A 5 13.16 -0.46 -7.41
N ILE A 6 12.67 -1.50 -6.72
CA ILE A 6 12.19 -2.74 -7.35
C ILE A 6 10.68 -2.69 -7.47
N GLY A 7 10.18 -2.88 -8.70
CA GLY A 7 8.77 -2.96 -9.04
C GLY A 7 8.34 -1.96 -10.14
N THR A 8 7.06 -1.99 -10.50
CA THR A 8 6.51 -1.29 -11.69
C THR A 8 5.31 -0.40 -11.39
N GLY A 9 4.73 -0.47 -10.18
CA GLY A 9 3.45 0.12 -9.84
C GLY A 9 3.48 1.59 -9.49
N GLY A 10 2.32 2.13 -9.13
CA GLY A 10 2.18 3.52 -8.69
C GLY A 10 2.96 3.82 -7.41
N ARG A 11 3.01 2.89 -6.47
CA ARG A 11 3.85 2.97 -5.27
C ARG A 11 5.33 3.15 -5.62
N GLU A 12 5.86 2.32 -6.52
CA GLU A 12 7.26 2.39 -6.94
C GLU A 12 7.56 3.70 -7.65
N HIS A 13 6.63 4.17 -8.49
CA HIS A 13 6.76 5.49 -9.11
C HIS A 13 6.79 6.61 -8.05
N ALA A 14 5.87 6.59 -7.10
CA ALA A 14 5.83 7.61 -6.04
C ALA A 14 7.09 7.59 -5.15
N LEU A 15 7.62 6.41 -4.83
CA LEU A 15 8.89 6.24 -4.09
C LEU A 15 10.06 6.75 -4.91
N ALA A 16 10.20 6.34 -6.18
CA ALA A 16 11.27 6.80 -7.05
C ALA A 16 11.24 8.32 -7.27
N LEU A 17 10.04 8.91 -7.41
CA LEU A 17 9.85 10.34 -7.53
C LEU A 17 10.26 11.09 -6.25
N ALA A 18 9.88 10.59 -5.08
CA ALA A 18 10.28 11.18 -3.80
C ALA A 18 11.80 11.08 -3.59
N LEU A 19 12.42 9.94 -3.95
CA LEU A 19 13.89 9.76 -3.92
C LEU A 19 14.60 10.68 -4.91
N SER A 20 14.06 10.90 -6.12
CA SER A 20 14.66 11.80 -7.11
C SER A 20 14.65 13.28 -6.68
N ARG A 21 13.74 13.64 -5.78
CA ARG A 21 13.64 14.99 -5.20
C ARG A 21 14.45 15.14 -3.91
N ASP A 22 14.98 14.05 -3.38
CA ASP A 22 15.81 14.05 -2.16
C ASP A 22 17.22 14.54 -2.48
N PRO A 23 17.70 15.64 -1.86
CA PRO A 23 19.04 16.18 -2.13
C PRO A 23 20.17 15.22 -1.71
N GLY A 24 19.90 14.23 -0.87
CA GLY A 24 20.86 13.18 -0.50
C GLY A 24 20.99 12.06 -1.54
N VAL A 25 20.09 12.00 -2.54
CA VAL A 25 20.08 11.00 -3.59
C VAL A 25 20.68 11.58 -4.87
N SER A 26 21.74 10.97 -5.37
CA SER A 26 22.44 11.42 -6.58
C SER A 26 21.94 10.75 -7.86
N GLU A 27 21.49 9.50 -7.75
CA GLU A 27 21.00 8.70 -8.86
C GLU A 27 19.85 7.80 -8.40
N VAL A 28 18.80 7.72 -9.22
CA VAL A 28 17.66 6.81 -9.02
C VAL A 28 17.63 5.82 -10.18
N HIS A 29 17.56 4.55 -9.85
CA HIS A 29 17.38 3.43 -10.76
C HIS A 29 16.10 2.70 -10.39
N ALA A 30 15.47 2.02 -11.35
CA ALA A 30 14.32 1.15 -11.10
C ALA A 30 14.39 -0.13 -11.92
N ALA A 31 13.89 -1.23 -11.36
CA ALA A 31 13.84 -2.53 -12.02
C ALA A 31 12.51 -3.25 -11.72
N PRO A 32 11.72 -3.58 -12.74
CA PRO A 32 11.85 -3.08 -14.12
C PRO A 32 11.42 -1.63 -14.31
N GLY A 33 10.65 -1.03 -13.37
CA GLY A 33 10.09 0.31 -13.48
C GLY A 33 8.94 0.40 -14.48
N ASN A 34 8.60 1.63 -14.89
CA ASN A 34 7.57 1.92 -15.87
C ASN A 34 7.94 3.20 -16.67
N PRO A 35 7.22 3.53 -17.78
CA PRO A 35 7.56 4.70 -18.59
C PRO A 35 7.61 6.03 -17.84
N GLY A 36 6.76 6.21 -16.82
CA GLY A 36 6.77 7.42 -16.00
C GLY A 36 8.01 7.54 -15.12
N ILE A 37 8.49 6.44 -14.53
CA ILE A 37 9.76 6.39 -13.79
C ILE A 37 10.93 6.67 -14.73
N GLY A 38 10.89 6.14 -15.95
CA GLY A 38 11.92 6.34 -16.97
C GLY A 38 12.11 7.81 -17.40
N ALA A 39 11.16 8.69 -17.08
CA ALA A 39 11.31 10.12 -17.36
C ALA A 39 12.35 10.82 -16.46
N PHE A 40 12.70 10.26 -15.31
CA PHE A 40 13.64 10.86 -14.35
C PHE A 40 14.61 9.87 -13.69
N ALA A 41 14.50 8.57 -13.99
CA ALA A 41 15.34 7.51 -13.44
C ALA A 41 15.79 6.56 -14.56
N THR A 42 16.86 5.80 -14.31
CA THR A 42 17.34 4.78 -15.24
C THR A 42 16.60 3.47 -14.99
N LEU A 43 15.99 2.90 -16.03
CA LEU A 43 15.29 1.62 -15.96
C LEU A 43 16.22 0.46 -16.32
N HIS A 44 16.02 -0.67 -15.67
CA HIS A 44 16.76 -1.91 -15.89
C HIS A 44 15.78 -3.08 -16.07
N ASP A 45 15.97 -3.86 -17.13
CA ASP A 45 15.14 -5.03 -17.42
C ASP A 45 15.62 -6.23 -16.59
N VAL A 46 15.08 -6.33 -15.37
CA VAL A 46 15.35 -7.44 -14.42
C VAL A 46 14.03 -7.94 -13.85
N ASP A 47 13.87 -9.25 -13.80
CA ASP A 47 12.73 -9.87 -13.14
C ASP A 47 12.76 -9.53 -11.63
N PRO A 48 11.78 -8.79 -11.10
CA PRO A 48 11.74 -8.43 -9.69
C PRO A 48 11.60 -9.63 -8.74
N MET A 49 11.24 -10.81 -9.27
CA MET A 49 11.15 -12.06 -8.50
C MET A 49 12.48 -12.82 -8.41
N ASP A 50 13.46 -12.49 -9.27
CA ASP A 50 14.79 -13.12 -9.25
C ASP A 50 15.73 -12.34 -8.29
N GLY A 51 15.79 -12.78 -7.03
CA GLY A 51 16.65 -12.18 -6.02
C GLY A 51 18.12 -12.17 -6.38
N THR A 52 18.61 -13.17 -7.12
CA THR A 52 20.00 -13.23 -7.56
C THR A 52 20.29 -12.16 -8.61
N ALA A 53 19.41 -12.02 -9.59
CA ALA A 53 19.54 -11.00 -10.62
C ALA A 53 19.41 -9.57 -10.05
N VAL A 54 18.47 -9.36 -9.11
CA VAL A 54 18.32 -8.07 -8.42
C VAL A 54 19.56 -7.72 -7.59
N ALA A 55 20.11 -8.68 -6.84
CA ALA A 55 21.34 -8.48 -6.07
C ALA A 55 22.54 -8.17 -6.96
N ALA A 56 22.70 -8.90 -8.07
CA ALA A 56 23.76 -8.66 -9.05
C ALA A 56 23.66 -7.25 -9.66
N LEU A 57 22.45 -6.84 -10.07
CA LEU A 57 22.21 -5.47 -10.56
C LEU A 57 22.59 -4.41 -9.51
N ALA A 58 22.18 -4.60 -8.25
CA ALA A 58 22.51 -3.67 -7.17
C ALA A 58 24.02 -3.51 -6.97
N VAL A 59 24.78 -4.63 -7.04
CA VAL A 59 26.24 -4.61 -6.96
C VAL A 59 26.86 -3.92 -8.16
N ASP A 60 26.43 -4.23 -9.39
CA ASP A 60 26.95 -3.66 -10.62
C ASP A 60 26.74 -2.13 -10.70
N LEU A 61 25.61 -1.65 -10.19
CA LEU A 61 25.31 -0.22 -10.07
C LEU A 61 26.11 0.47 -8.96
N GLY A 62 26.64 -0.28 -7.99
CA GLY A 62 27.15 0.27 -6.74
C GLY A 62 26.04 0.99 -5.99
N ALA A 63 24.87 0.36 -5.88
CA ALA A 63 23.73 0.93 -5.18
C ALA A 63 24.02 1.01 -3.68
N ASP A 64 23.73 2.17 -3.08
CA ASP A 64 23.82 2.36 -1.63
C ASP A 64 22.58 1.84 -0.92
N LEU A 65 21.42 1.86 -1.61
CA LEU A 65 20.14 1.43 -1.06
C LEU A 65 19.28 0.76 -2.14
N VAL A 66 18.73 -0.42 -1.82
CA VAL A 66 17.64 -1.05 -2.59
C VAL A 66 16.35 -0.88 -1.82
N VAL A 67 15.27 -0.48 -2.51
CA VAL A 67 13.91 -0.37 -1.96
C VAL A 67 13.01 -1.36 -2.69
N VAL A 68 12.51 -2.37 -1.99
CA VAL A 68 11.60 -3.36 -2.59
C VAL A 68 10.16 -2.88 -2.42
N GLY A 69 9.50 -2.57 -3.53
CA GLY A 69 8.15 -2.00 -3.52
C GLY A 69 7.04 -3.04 -3.29
N PRO A 70 6.91 -4.09 -4.13
CA PRO A 70 5.79 -5.03 -4.05
C PRO A 70 6.03 -6.17 -3.06
N GLU A 71 4.94 -6.78 -2.60
CA GLU A 71 4.93 -7.86 -1.61
C GLU A 71 5.49 -9.19 -2.14
N ALA A 72 5.20 -9.53 -3.39
CA ALA A 72 5.58 -10.82 -3.95
C ALA A 72 7.11 -11.06 -3.95
N PRO A 73 7.96 -10.12 -4.40
CA PRO A 73 9.41 -10.23 -4.25
C PRO A 73 9.89 -10.34 -2.80
N LEU A 74 9.23 -9.67 -1.85
CA LEU A 74 9.57 -9.76 -0.42
C LEU A 74 9.32 -11.17 0.11
N VAL A 75 8.13 -11.72 -0.16
CA VAL A 75 7.78 -13.09 0.22
C VAL A 75 8.67 -14.13 -0.51
N ALA A 76 9.11 -13.84 -1.72
CA ALA A 76 10.07 -14.66 -2.45
C ALA A 76 11.51 -14.59 -1.87
N GLY A 77 11.82 -13.58 -1.05
CA GLY A 77 13.14 -13.43 -0.39
C GLY A 77 14.16 -12.61 -1.17
N VAL A 78 13.69 -11.71 -2.05
CA VAL A 78 14.58 -10.80 -2.81
C VAL A 78 15.40 -9.92 -1.87
N ALA A 79 14.80 -9.42 -0.79
CA ALA A 79 15.52 -8.64 0.20
C ALA A 79 16.63 -9.43 0.92
N ASP A 80 16.45 -10.74 1.11
CA ASP A 80 17.49 -11.59 1.71
C ASP A 80 18.68 -11.70 0.77
N ALA A 81 18.47 -11.96 -0.53
CA ALA A 81 19.54 -12.05 -1.52
C ALA A 81 20.34 -10.73 -1.64
N VAL A 82 19.68 -9.58 -1.58
CA VAL A 82 20.34 -8.27 -1.61
C VAL A 82 21.19 -8.05 -0.36
N ARG A 83 20.69 -8.41 0.84
CA ARG A 83 21.46 -8.35 2.10
C ARG A 83 22.67 -9.28 2.08
N GLU A 84 22.52 -10.49 1.57
CA GLU A 84 23.63 -11.45 1.42
C GLU A 84 24.73 -10.92 0.49
N ALA A 85 24.38 -10.10 -0.49
CA ALA A 85 25.32 -9.40 -1.36
C ALA A 85 26.00 -8.17 -0.69
N GLY A 86 25.65 -7.85 0.55
CA GLY A 86 26.24 -6.75 1.32
C GLY A 86 25.68 -5.36 0.99
N ILE A 87 24.53 -5.27 0.34
CA ILE A 87 23.85 -4.01 -0.02
C ILE A 87 22.75 -3.71 0.99
N ALA A 88 22.64 -2.46 1.44
CA ALA A 88 21.53 -2.03 2.30
C ALA A 88 20.20 -2.17 1.54
N VAL A 89 19.21 -2.82 2.15
CA VAL A 89 17.91 -3.03 1.54
C VAL A 89 16.78 -2.69 2.50
N PHE A 90 15.90 -1.82 2.05
CA PHE A 90 14.64 -1.50 2.71
C PHE A 90 13.55 -2.45 2.21
N GLY A 91 13.21 -3.42 3.04
CA GLY A 91 12.26 -4.49 2.81
C GLY A 91 12.51 -5.63 3.79
N PRO A 92 11.48 -6.27 4.37
CA PRO A 92 11.63 -7.36 5.31
C PRO A 92 12.25 -8.61 4.67
N SER A 93 12.83 -9.48 5.50
CA SER A 93 13.24 -10.82 5.11
C SER A 93 12.01 -11.65 4.68
N ARG A 94 12.25 -12.75 3.95
CA ARG A 94 11.19 -13.72 3.61
C ARG A 94 10.40 -14.16 4.85
N ALA A 95 11.09 -14.38 5.98
CA ALA A 95 10.46 -14.79 7.22
C ALA A 95 9.56 -13.70 7.80
N ALA A 96 10.02 -12.44 7.80
CA ALA A 96 9.25 -11.31 8.30
C ALA A 96 8.11 -10.90 7.34
N ALA A 97 8.28 -11.09 6.03
CA ALA A 97 7.26 -10.83 5.02
C ALA A 97 6.03 -11.76 5.15
N GLN A 98 6.12 -12.84 5.95
CA GLN A 98 4.96 -13.68 6.27
C GLN A 98 3.85 -12.92 7.04
N LEU A 99 4.13 -11.76 7.64
CA LEU A 99 3.09 -10.88 8.19
C LEU A 99 2.04 -10.45 7.15
N GLU A 100 2.42 -10.37 5.85
CA GLU A 100 1.48 -10.17 4.74
C GLU A 100 1.23 -11.48 3.98
N GLY A 101 2.24 -12.34 3.88
CA GLY A 101 2.19 -13.58 3.10
C GLY A 101 1.21 -14.63 3.65
N SER A 102 0.91 -14.59 4.95
CA SER A 102 -0.08 -15.46 5.61
C SER A 102 -0.87 -14.69 6.65
N LYS A 103 -2.19 -14.60 6.44
CA LYS A 103 -3.11 -13.96 7.39
C LYS A 103 -3.20 -14.73 8.70
N ALA A 104 -3.13 -16.06 8.63
CA ALA A 104 -3.08 -16.93 9.81
C ALA A 104 -1.82 -16.63 10.65
N PHE A 105 -0.64 -16.56 10.02
CA PHE A 105 0.59 -16.18 10.70
C PHE A 105 0.50 -14.79 11.34
N SER A 106 -0.06 -13.82 10.60
CA SER A 106 -0.30 -12.47 11.12
C SER A 106 -1.18 -12.48 12.38
N LYS A 107 -2.26 -13.27 12.39
CA LYS A 107 -3.13 -13.42 13.56
C LYS A 107 -2.41 -14.09 14.75
N GLU A 108 -1.59 -15.08 14.49
CA GLU A 108 -0.76 -15.71 15.55
C GLU A 108 0.22 -14.71 16.17
N VAL A 109 0.87 -13.87 15.35
CA VAL A 109 1.77 -12.81 15.84
C VAL A 109 1.00 -11.79 16.65
N MET A 110 -0.13 -11.29 16.13
CA MET A 110 -0.97 -10.31 16.85
C MET A 110 -1.47 -10.86 18.18
N ALA A 111 -1.93 -12.10 18.22
CA ALA A 111 -2.38 -12.75 19.46
C ALA A 111 -1.25 -12.90 20.48
N ALA A 112 -0.06 -13.32 20.05
CA ALA A 112 1.11 -13.48 20.92
C ALA A 112 1.63 -12.13 21.45
N ALA A 113 1.53 -11.08 20.65
CA ALA A 113 1.94 -9.71 21.00
C ALA A 113 0.87 -8.91 21.76
N GLY A 114 -0.34 -9.44 21.91
CA GLY A 114 -1.46 -8.73 22.55
C GLY A 114 -1.98 -7.54 21.72
N VAL A 115 -1.79 -7.58 20.39
CA VAL A 115 -2.22 -6.51 19.48
C VAL A 115 -3.73 -6.54 19.27
N PRO A 116 -4.43 -5.39 19.43
CA PRO A 116 -5.87 -5.29 19.21
C PRO A 116 -6.25 -5.60 17.76
N THR A 117 -7.00 -6.66 17.52
CA THR A 117 -7.48 -7.06 16.19
C THR A 117 -8.84 -7.76 16.29
N ALA A 118 -9.46 -8.07 15.15
CA ALA A 118 -10.68 -8.87 15.08
C ALA A 118 -10.48 -10.26 15.69
N GLY A 119 -11.47 -10.78 16.41
CA GLY A 119 -11.56 -12.19 16.72
C GLY A 119 -11.51 -12.99 15.43
N SER A 120 -10.84 -14.16 15.41
CA SER A 120 -10.65 -14.90 14.16
C SER A 120 -10.48 -16.39 14.39
N HIS A 121 -10.87 -17.19 13.39
CA HIS A 121 -10.59 -18.61 13.29
C HIS A 121 -9.89 -18.90 11.96
N THR A 122 -8.79 -19.67 12.03
CA THR A 122 -8.17 -20.24 10.84
C THR A 122 -8.85 -21.56 10.53
N CYS A 123 -9.47 -21.68 9.35
CA CYS A 123 -10.30 -22.78 8.95
C CYS A 123 -9.69 -23.51 7.73
N THR A 124 -9.74 -24.83 7.75
CA THR A 124 -9.24 -25.72 6.70
C THR A 124 -10.32 -26.67 6.18
N THR A 125 -11.46 -26.74 6.85
CA THR A 125 -12.60 -27.56 6.46
C THR A 125 -13.88 -26.73 6.36
N PRO A 126 -14.87 -27.15 5.53
CA PRO A 126 -16.15 -26.47 5.44
C PRO A 126 -16.91 -26.39 6.78
N GLU A 127 -16.77 -27.40 7.63
CA GLU A 127 -17.41 -27.48 8.94
C GLU A 127 -16.81 -26.40 9.90
N GLU A 128 -15.49 -26.21 9.89
CA GLU A 128 -14.82 -25.17 10.66
C GLU A 128 -15.26 -23.79 10.18
N VAL A 129 -15.35 -23.57 8.86
CA VAL A 129 -15.85 -22.30 8.28
C VAL A 129 -17.29 -22.03 8.73
N ALA A 130 -18.16 -23.03 8.62
CA ALA A 130 -19.57 -22.88 8.99
C ALA A 130 -19.70 -22.51 10.49
N ALA A 131 -18.95 -23.19 11.37
CA ALA A 131 -18.94 -22.90 12.81
C ALA A 131 -18.44 -21.49 13.13
N ALA A 132 -17.37 -21.04 12.47
CA ALA A 132 -16.83 -19.69 12.65
C ALA A 132 -17.81 -18.59 12.16
N LEU A 133 -18.48 -18.81 11.01
CA LEU A 133 -19.53 -17.90 10.53
C LEU A 133 -20.71 -17.83 11.50
N ASP A 134 -21.10 -18.96 12.12
CA ASP A 134 -22.20 -19.01 13.09
C ASP A 134 -21.82 -18.32 14.40
N GLU A 135 -20.54 -18.35 14.80
CA GLU A 135 -20.03 -17.68 16.01
C GLU A 135 -20.02 -16.15 15.83
N PHE A 136 -19.45 -15.64 14.72
CA PHE A 136 -19.31 -14.20 14.54
C PHE A 136 -20.57 -13.51 14.02
N GLY A 137 -21.40 -14.21 13.24
CA GLY A 137 -22.60 -13.64 12.62
C GLY A 137 -22.28 -12.62 11.49
N PRO A 138 -23.34 -12.04 10.89
CA PRO A 138 -23.16 -11.05 9.82
C PRO A 138 -22.80 -9.64 10.37
N PRO A 139 -22.04 -8.82 9.63
CA PRO A 139 -21.44 -9.13 8.33
C PRO A 139 -20.35 -10.19 8.42
N TYR A 140 -20.36 -11.16 7.49
CA TYR A 140 -19.39 -12.24 7.43
C TYR A 140 -18.10 -11.76 6.76
N VAL A 141 -16.95 -11.98 7.40
CA VAL A 141 -15.63 -11.67 6.87
C VAL A 141 -14.85 -12.95 6.65
N VAL A 142 -14.55 -13.25 5.39
CA VAL A 142 -13.78 -14.44 4.99
C VAL A 142 -12.60 -14.01 4.14
N LYS A 143 -11.39 -14.37 4.60
CA LYS A 143 -10.13 -13.99 3.96
C LYS A 143 -9.37 -15.23 3.52
N ASP A 144 -9.02 -15.32 2.24
CA ASP A 144 -8.06 -16.34 1.73
C ASP A 144 -6.71 -16.13 2.43
N ASP A 145 -6.12 -17.22 2.95
CA ASP A 145 -4.82 -17.18 3.62
C ASP A 145 -3.65 -17.28 2.62
N ALA A 146 -3.72 -16.47 1.56
CA ALA A 146 -2.69 -16.35 0.54
C ALA A 146 -2.52 -14.87 0.13
N LEU A 147 -1.44 -14.58 -0.62
CA LEU A 147 -1.30 -13.31 -1.32
C LEU A 147 -2.36 -13.23 -2.41
N ALA A 148 -3.31 -12.32 -2.27
CA ALA A 148 -4.44 -12.19 -3.19
C ALA A 148 -4.63 -10.77 -3.74
N ALA A 149 -3.67 -9.86 -3.53
CA ALA A 149 -3.70 -8.48 -4.04
C ALA A 149 -5.05 -7.77 -3.80
N GLY A 150 -5.61 -7.90 -2.58
CA GLY A 150 -6.90 -7.30 -2.20
C GLY A 150 -8.14 -8.05 -2.69
N LYS A 151 -8.01 -9.11 -3.48
CA LYS A 151 -9.12 -9.89 -4.05
C LYS A 151 -9.50 -11.13 -3.26
N GLY A 152 -8.72 -11.50 -2.25
CA GLY A 152 -8.94 -12.67 -1.40
C GLY A 152 -9.85 -12.42 -0.19
N VAL A 153 -10.54 -11.30 -0.13
CA VAL A 153 -11.40 -10.92 1.01
C VAL A 153 -12.83 -10.70 0.54
N VAL A 154 -13.75 -11.38 1.19
CA VAL A 154 -15.20 -11.14 1.05
C VAL A 154 -15.75 -10.64 2.37
N VAL A 155 -16.51 -9.55 2.30
CA VAL A 155 -17.32 -9.00 3.39
C VAL A 155 -18.76 -8.94 2.88
N THR A 156 -19.66 -9.75 3.46
CA THR A 156 -21.02 -9.90 2.96
C THR A 156 -22.03 -10.18 4.08
N LEU A 157 -23.29 -9.83 3.84
CA LEU A 157 -24.42 -10.23 4.68
C LEU A 157 -24.97 -11.61 4.29
N ASP A 158 -24.61 -12.12 3.11
CA ASP A 158 -25.05 -13.40 2.61
C ASP A 158 -24.12 -14.53 3.04
N ARG A 159 -24.61 -15.40 3.94
CA ARG A 159 -23.89 -16.57 4.41
C ARG A 159 -23.52 -17.54 3.28
N ALA A 160 -24.34 -17.65 2.24
CA ALA A 160 -24.07 -18.55 1.12
C ALA A 160 -22.91 -18.02 0.27
N GLU A 161 -22.84 -16.72 0.06
CA GLU A 161 -21.68 -16.07 -0.60
C GLU A 161 -20.40 -16.27 0.19
N ALA A 162 -20.43 -16.09 1.52
CA ALA A 162 -19.26 -16.33 2.39
C ALA A 162 -18.76 -17.79 2.30
N LEU A 163 -19.67 -18.77 2.33
CA LEU A 163 -19.33 -20.20 2.17
C LEU A 163 -18.80 -20.50 0.77
N ALA A 164 -19.38 -19.92 -0.28
CA ALA A 164 -18.93 -20.10 -1.66
C ALA A 164 -17.51 -19.56 -1.87
N HIS A 165 -17.20 -18.37 -1.29
CA HIS A 165 -15.84 -17.83 -1.32
C HIS A 165 -14.85 -18.76 -0.62
N ALA A 166 -15.17 -19.20 0.61
CA ALA A 166 -14.31 -20.10 1.38
C ALA A 166 -14.03 -21.43 0.65
N ALA A 167 -15.03 -21.97 -0.05
CA ALA A 167 -14.90 -23.22 -0.82
C ALA A 167 -13.91 -23.10 -1.99
N GLY A 168 -13.64 -21.89 -2.49
CA GLY A 168 -12.64 -21.64 -3.53
C GLY A 168 -11.20 -21.51 -3.00
N CYS A 169 -11.02 -21.51 -1.66
CA CYS A 169 -9.74 -21.29 -1.00
C CYS A 169 -9.24 -22.59 -0.34
N GLY A 170 -7.91 -22.72 -0.20
CA GLY A 170 -7.33 -23.91 0.48
C GLY A 170 -7.36 -23.79 2.01
N ARG A 171 -7.14 -22.60 2.53
CA ARG A 171 -7.19 -22.22 3.94
C ARG A 171 -7.71 -20.80 4.03
N VAL A 172 -8.62 -20.53 4.96
CA VAL A 172 -9.20 -19.20 5.16
C VAL A 172 -9.10 -18.76 6.61
N VAL A 173 -9.09 -17.44 6.79
CA VAL A 173 -9.30 -16.81 8.09
C VAL A 173 -10.70 -16.20 8.08
N VAL A 174 -11.57 -16.68 8.97
CA VAL A 174 -12.88 -16.10 9.24
C VAL A 174 -12.75 -15.16 10.42
N GLU A 175 -13.23 -13.93 10.27
CA GLU A 175 -13.05 -12.87 11.28
C GLU A 175 -14.37 -12.22 11.71
N GLU A 176 -14.35 -11.70 12.93
CA GLU A 176 -15.32 -10.72 13.40
C GLU A 176 -15.28 -9.47 12.50
N PHE A 177 -16.43 -8.93 12.13
CA PHE A 177 -16.48 -7.65 11.41
C PHE A 177 -16.15 -6.50 12.36
N LEU A 178 -15.18 -5.67 11.98
CA LEU A 178 -14.83 -4.46 12.72
C LEU A 178 -15.60 -3.26 12.15
N ASP A 179 -16.48 -2.69 12.95
CA ASP A 179 -17.25 -1.49 12.60
C ASP A 179 -16.46 -0.23 12.94
N GLY A 180 -16.20 0.61 11.95
CA GLY A 180 -15.47 1.87 12.10
C GLY A 180 -14.80 2.32 10.79
N PRO A 181 -14.47 3.61 10.65
CA PRO A 181 -13.75 4.09 9.48
C PRO A 181 -12.37 3.45 9.38
N GLU A 182 -12.01 3.05 8.15
CA GLU A 182 -10.70 2.46 7.88
C GLU A 182 -9.63 3.55 7.73
N VAL A 183 -8.44 3.26 8.23
CA VAL A 183 -7.25 4.12 8.18
C VAL A 183 -6.02 3.30 7.85
N SER A 184 -5.16 3.84 7.02
CA SER A 184 -3.84 3.30 6.70
C SER A 184 -2.76 4.06 7.48
N LEU A 185 -1.95 3.35 8.26
CA LEU A 185 -0.76 3.90 8.92
C LEU A 185 0.49 3.18 8.43
N PHE A 186 1.52 3.94 8.10
CA PHE A 186 2.83 3.43 7.68
C PHE A 186 3.85 3.63 8.80
N ALA A 187 4.55 2.59 9.16
CA ALA A 187 5.62 2.63 10.12
C ALA A 187 6.93 2.18 9.45
N VAL A 188 7.90 3.08 9.35
CA VAL A 188 9.26 2.74 8.93
C VAL A 188 9.96 2.09 10.12
N CYS A 189 10.48 0.87 9.94
CA CYS A 189 11.01 0.01 11.00
C CYS A 189 12.41 -0.49 10.65
N ASP A 190 13.29 -0.59 11.65
CA ASP A 190 14.64 -1.16 11.53
C ASP A 190 14.85 -2.46 12.33
N GLY A 191 13.75 -3.06 12.79
CA GLY A 191 13.76 -4.25 13.63
C GLY A 191 13.67 -3.96 15.14
N VAL A 192 13.94 -2.74 15.56
CA VAL A 192 13.90 -2.28 16.96
C VAL A 192 13.16 -0.97 17.10
N THR A 193 13.53 0.02 16.27
CA THR A 193 13.01 1.39 16.28
C THR A 193 11.97 1.58 15.19
N THR A 194 10.99 2.42 15.49
CA THR A 194 9.91 2.79 14.55
C THR A 194 9.83 4.30 14.34
N ARG A 195 9.55 4.70 13.09
CA ARG A 195 9.20 6.08 12.73
C ARG A 195 7.87 6.05 11.96
N PRO A 196 6.75 6.44 12.59
CA PRO A 196 5.46 6.51 11.90
C PRO A 196 5.45 7.66 10.88
N LEU A 197 4.74 7.44 9.78
CA LEU A 197 4.37 8.50 8.84
C LEU A 197 2.95 9.01 9.15
N GLN A 198 2.51 10.04 8.42
CA GLN A 198 1.13 10.50 8.53
C GLN A 198 0.13 9.42 8.11
N PRO A 199 -1.01 9.29 8.80
CA PRO A 199 -2.07 8.39 8.37
C PRO A 199 -2.72 8.87 7.07
N ALA A 200 -3.22 7.91 6.30
CA ALA A 200 -3.98 8.15 5.08
C ALA A 200 -5.29 7.36 5.10
N GLN A 201 -6.22 7.74 4.24
CA GLN A 201 -7.44 6.96 3.98
C GLN A 201 -7.48 6.55 2.52
N ASP A 202 -7.71 5.26 2.29
CA ASP A 202 -7.88 4.64 0.98
C ASP A 202 -9.37 4.43 0.66
N PHE A 203 -9.70 4.47 -0.62
CA PHE A 203 -11.04 4.22 -1.17
C PHE A 203 -11.01 2.93 -2.00
N LYS A 204 -11.34 1.81 -1.35
CA LYS A 204 -11.12 0.46 -1.89
C LYS A 204 -12.15 0.01 -2.92
N ARG A 205 -13.40 0.51 -2.86
CA ARG A 205 -14.47 0.12 -3.78
C ARG A 205 -14.36 0.85 -5.11
N ILE A 206 -14.76 0.16 -6.19
CA ILE A 206 -14.61 0.68 -7.57
C ILE A 206 -15.54 1.86 -7.88
N PHE A 207 -16.75 1.91 -7.31
CA PHE A 207 -17.77 2.91 -7.62
C PHE A 207 -17.95 3.93 -6.49
N ASP A 208 -18.50 5.10 -6.88
CA ASP A 208 -18.87 6.15 -5.94
C ASP A 208 -19.79 5.64 -4.82
N GLY A 209 -19.66 6.24 -3.65
CA GLY A 209 -20.40 5.85 -2.45
C GLY A 209 -19.96 4.52 -1.85
N GLY A 210 -18.72 4.09 -2.12
CA GLY A 210 -18.19 2.85 -1.57
C GLY A 210 -18.87 1.58 -2.08
N ARG A 211 -19.33 1.56 -3.32
CA ARG A 211 -20.08 0.46 -3.92
C ARG A 211 -19.26 -0.35 -4.91
N GLY A 212 -19.76 -1.55 -5.23
CA GLY A 212 -19.12 -2.48 -6.17
C GLY A 212 -18.00 -3.30 -5.52
N PRO A 213 -17.24 -4.07 -6.31
CA PRO A 213 -16.17 -4.93 -5.81
C PRO A 213 -15.00 -4.15 -5.22
N ASN A 214 -14.24 -4.82 -4.32
CA ASN A 214 -12.98 -4.32 -3.82
C ASN A 214 -11.93 -4.24 -4.94
N THR A 215 -11.04 -3.27 -4.82
CA THR A 215 -9.92 -3.01 -5.73
C THR A 215 -8.62 -2.91 -4.95
N GLY A 216 -7.52 -2.60 -5.62
CA GLY A 216 -6.27 -2.21 -4.96
C GLY A 216 -6.27 -0.77 -4.41
N GLY A 217 -7.40 -0.05 -4.46
CA GLY A 217 -7.55 1.36 -4.10
C GLY A 217 -7.80 2.25 -5.32
N MET A 218 -8.85 3.08 -5.24
CA MET A 218 -9.26 4.02 -6.30
C MET A 218 -8.85 5.46 -6.03
N GLY A 219 -8.21 5.69 -4.89
CA GLY A 219 -7.70 6.98 -4.47
C GLY A 219 -7.44 7.00 -2.98
N SER A 220 -6.75 8.05 -2.54
CA SER A 220 -6.37 8.22 -1.14
C SER A 220 -6.11 9.68 -0.82
N TYR A 221 -6.08 10.03 0.46
CA TYR A 221 -5.68 11.37 0.90
C TYR A 221 -5.02 11.35 2.27
N SER A 222 -4.26 12.40 2.56
CA SER A 222 -3.59 12.68 3.83
C SER A 222 -3.45 14.21 4.00
N PRO A 223 -3.44 14.74 5.25
CA PRO A 223 -3.69 14.09 6.52
C PRO A 223 -5.17 13.86 6.79
N LEU A 224 -5.47 13.03 7.81
CA LEU A 224 -6.82 12.76 8.28
C LEU A 224 -7.19 13.69 9.45
N THR A 225 -7.75 14.85 9.15
CA THR A 225 -8.07 15.87 10.16
C THR A 225 -9.18 15.46 11.14
N TRP A 226 -9.95 14.43 10.80
CA TRP A 226 -11.01 13.86 11.63
C TRP A 226 -10.52 12.75 12.56
N ALA A 227 -9.36 12.15 12.27
CA ALA A 227 -8.78 11.11 13.13
C ALA A 227 -8.17 11.71 14.41
N PRO A 228 -8.07 10.92 15.50
CA PRO A 228 -7.40 11.38 16.71
C PRO A 228 -5.97 11.86 16.43
N ALA A 229 -5.59 12.99 17.01
CA ALA A 229 -4.28 13.59 16.78
C ALA A 229 -3.11 12.71 17.26
N ASP A 230 -3.35 11.85 18.25
CA ASP A 230 -2.41 10.91 18.82
C ASP A 230 -2.48 9.51 18.18
N LEU A 231 -3.28 9.32 17.12
CA LEU A 231 -3.49 8.02 16.49
C LEU A 231 -2.18 7.31 16.14
N ALA A 232 -1.23 8.03 15.51
CA ALA A 232 0.04 7.43 15.11
C ALA A 232 0.85 6.94 16.32
N THR A 233 0.90 7.75 17.40
CA THR A 233 1.58 7.36 18.65
C THR A 233 0.91 6.17 19.31
N THR A 234 -0.42 6.20 19.45
CA THR A 234 -1.20 5.11 20.03
C THR A 234 -0.98 3.79 19.26
N VAL A 235 -0.99 3.84 17.90
CA VAL A 235 -0.78 2.65 17.07
C VAL A 235 0.66 2.15 17.17
N VAL A 236 1.65 3.05 17.25
CA VAL A 236 3.03 2.62 17.48
C VAL A 236 3.15 1.87 18.79
N GLU A 237 2.59 2.40 19.89
CA GLU A 237 2.71 1.81 21.23
C GLU A 237 1.91 0.52 21.38
N THR A 238 0.70 0.44 20.79
CA THR A 238 -0.22 -0.70 21.04
C THR A 238 -0.20 -1.75 19.94
N VAL A 239 0.35 -1.45 18.77
CA VAL A 239 0.34 -2.35 17.61
C VAL A 239 1.75 -2.58 17.06
N VAL A 240 2.43 -1.50 16.62
CA VAL A 240 3.67 -1.66 15.85
C VAL A 240 4.80 -2.20 16.72
N GLN A 241 5.09 -1.55 17.87
CA GLN A 241 6.18 -1.97 18.73
C GLN A 241 5.98 -3.38 19.28
N PRO A 242 4.79 -3.77 19.82
CA PRO A 242 4.55 -5.15 20.23
C PRO A 242 4.73 -6.17 19.09
N THR A 243 4.34 -5.81 17.85
CA THR A 243 4.56 -6.67 16.67
C THR A 243 6.05 -6.84 16.38
N LEU A 244 6.85 -5.76 16.40
CA LEU A 244 8.31 -5.82 16.17
C LEU A 244 8.99 -6.68 17.23
N ASP A 245 8.63 -6.50 18.49
CA ASP A 245 9.20 -7.26 19.62
C ASP A 245 8.91 -8.76 19.47
N GLU A 246 7.69 -9.11 19.11
CA GLU A 246 7.31 -10.52 18.86
C GLU A 246 8.02 -11.09 17.63
N MET A 247 8.15 -10.33 16.54
CA MET A 247 8.90 -10.77 15.36
C MET A 247 10.39 -10.99 15.68
N ALA A 248 10.99 -10.10 16.45
CA ALA A 248 12.36 -10.27 16.93
C ALA A 248 12.51 -11.51 17.82
N ARG A 249 11.55 -11.76 18.74
CA ARG A 249 11.51 -12.95 19.59
C ARG A 249 11.40 -14.26 18.79
N ARG A 250 10.72 -14.21 17.63
CA ARG A 250 10.63 -15.33 16.67
C ARG A 250 11.88 -15.49 15.81
N GLY A 251 12.87 -14.62 15.93
CA GLY A 251 14.10 -14.64 15.13
C GLY A 251 13.91 -14.11 13.70
N ALA A 252 12.86 -13.34 13.47
CA ALA A 252 12.53 -12.72 12.19
C ALA A 252 12.30 -11.21 12.36
N PRO A 253 13.33 -10.41 12.75
CA PRO A 253 13.17 -8.97 12.96
C PRO A 253 12.65 -8.30 11.68
N PHE A 254 11.72 -7.36 11.84
CA PHE A 254 11.07 -6.71 10.72
C PHE A 254 11.78 -5.39 10.35
N VAL A 255 12.44 -5.35 9.20
CA VAL A 255 13.09 -4.16 8.62
C VAL A 255 12.34 -3.77 7.36
N GLY A 256 11.78 -2.57 7.31
CA GLY A 256 10.99 -2.12 6.17
C GLY A 256 9.82 -1.25 6.57
N CYS A 257 8.83 -1.14 5.70
CA CYS A 257 7.56 -0.46 6.01
C CYS A 257 6.53 -1.48 6.52
N LEU A 258 6.14 -1.38 7.77
CA LEU A 258 4.95 -2.07 8.27
C LEU A 258 3.74 -1.16 8.02
N TYR A 259 2.94 -1.53 7.03
CA TYR A 259 1.64 -0.93 6.81
C TYR A 259 0.63 -1.59 7.77
N VAL A 260 -0.08 -0.76 8.49
CA VAL A 260 -1.13 -1.17 9.42
C VAL A 260 -2.48 -0.67 8.89
N GLY A 261 -3.30 -1.58 8.40
CA GLY A 261 -4.71 -1.31 8.09
C GLY A 261 -5.54 -1.39 9.37
N LEU A 262 -6.23 -0.32 9.71
CA LEU A 262 -6.96 -0.14 10.97
C LEU A 262 -8.43 0.12 10.72
N ALA A 263 -9.29 -0.38 11.62
CA ALA A 263 -10.63 0.17 11.85
C ALA A 263 -10.59 1.00 13.14
N LEU A 264 -11.06 2.25 13.09
CA LEU A 264 -11.22 3.09 14.28
C LEU A 264 -12.57 2.78 14.92
N THR A 265 -12.61 1.73 15.74
CA THR A 265 -13.84 1.27 16.40
C THR A 265 -14.15 2.09 17.65
N ALA A 266 -15.36 1.94 18.20
CA ALA A 266 -15.73 2.56 19.47
C ALA A 266 -14.83 2.13 20.67
N ALA A 267 -14.14 0.98 20.54
CA ALA A 267 -13.19 0.47 21.53
C ALA A 267 -11.73 0.92 21.28
N GLY A 268 -11.51 1.77 20.26
CA GLY A 268 -10.19 2.22 19.82
C GLY A 268 -9.74 1.58 18.51
N PRO A 269 -8.49 1.86 18.07
CA PRO A 269 -7.94 1.30 16.85
C PRO A 269 -7.79 -0.22 16.94
N ARG A 270 -8.27 -0.96 15.93
CA ARG A 270 -8.11 -2.41 15.81
C ARG A 270 -7.54 -2.77 14.44
N VAL A 271 -6.57 -3.67 14.41
CA VAL A 271 -5.91 -4.08 13.16
C VAL A 271 -6.84 -4.93 12.31
N ILE A 272 -7.01 -4.53 11.05
CA ILE A 272 -7.67 -5.29 9.98
C ILE A 272 -6.68 -6.23 9.33
N GLU A 273 -5.48 -5.70 8.98
CA GLU A 273 -4.41 -6.45 8.32
C GLU A 273 -3.06 -5.73 8.46
N PHE A 274 -1.98 -6.48 8.31
CA PHE A 274 -0.65 -5.97 8.04
C PHE A 274 -0.28 -6.16 6.57
N ASN A 275 0.45 -5.17 6.01
CA ASN A 275 1.21 -5.36 4.79
C ASN A 275 2.68 -5.05 5.07
N CYS A 276 3.58 -5.78 4.42
CA CYS A 276 5.02 -5.69 4.69
C CYS A 276 5.76 -4.69 3.78
N ARG A 277 5.02 -3.75 3.22
CA ARG A 277 5.47 -2.74 2.25
C ARG A 277 4.56 -1.52 2.30
N PHE A 278 4.94 -0.44 1.63
CA PHE A 278 4.06 0.71 1.46
C PHE A 278 2.77 0.36 0.71
N GLY A 279 1.66 1.06 1.02
CA GLY A 279 0.40 0.94 0.31
C GLY A 279 0.42 1.60 -1.07
N ASP A 280 -0.51 1.24 -1.91
CA ASP A 280 -0.74 1.83 -3.22
C ASP A 280 -2.25 1.89 -3.51
N PRO A 281 -2.89 3.08 -3.56
CA PRO A 281 -2.27 4.41 -3.65
C PRO A 281 -1.99 5.11 -2.31
N ASP A 282 -2.22 4.51 -1.17
CA ASP A 282 -2.24 5.14 0.16
C ASP A 282 -0.98 5.94 0.49
N VAL A 283 0.20 5.46 0.11
CA VAL A 283 1.46 6.16 0.41
C VAL A 283 1.68 7.39 -0.47
N GLN A 284 1.02 7.47 -1.63
CA GLN A 284 1.27 8.55 -2.59
C GLN A 284 1.00 9.94 -2.02
N PRO A 285 -0.16 10.23 -1.37
CA PRO A 285 -0.38 11.53 -0.75
C PRO A 285 0.56 11.78 0.44
N VAL A 286 0.94 10.76 1.20
CA VAL A 286 1.86 10.89 2.34
C VAL A 286 3.25 11.31 1.88
N LEU A 287 3.78 10.68 0.82
CA LEU A 287 5.08 11.04 0.25
C LEU A 287 5.09 12.44 -0.38
N ALA A 288 3.95 12.92 -0.89
CA ALA A 288 3.84 14.28 -1.42
C ALA A 288 3.98 15.38 -0.34
N LEU A 289 3.62 15.02 0.89
CA LEU A 289 3.71 15.94 2.04
C LEU A 289 5.00 15.78 2.83
N LEU A 290 5.76 14.70 2.63
CA LEU A 290 6.99 14.43 3.38
C LEU A 290 8.08 15.45 3.03
N GLU A 291 8.60 16.17 4.05
CA GLU A 291 9.72 17.11 3.92
C GLU A 291 11.07 16.47 4.32
N SER A 292 11.03 15.50 5.23
CA SER A 292 12.24 14.80 5.64
C SER A 292 12.83 14.01 4.48
N PRO A 293 14.17 13.96 4.33
CA PRO A 293 14.84 13.21 3.28
C PRO A 293 14.46 11.71 3.33
N LEU A 294 13.73 11.24 2.32
CA LEU A 294 13.24 9.86 2.27
C LEU A 294 14.39 8.86 2.18
N GLY A 295 15.41 9.15 1.35
CA GLY A 295 16.55 8.26 1.17
C GLY A 295 17.31 8.04 2.48
N ALA A 296 17.55 9.11 3.25
CA ALA A 296 18.21 9.01 4.56
C ALA A 296 17.39 8.18 5.56
N LEU A 297 16.06 8.36 5.58
CA LEU A 297 15.16 7.62 6.46
C LEU A 297 15.16 6.11 6.13
N LEU A 298 15.01 5.74 4.85
CA LEU A 298 14.97 4.35 4.43
C LEU A 298 16.34 3.65 4.56
N HIS A 299 17.43 4.37 4.28
CA HIS A 299 18.78 3.85 4.42
C HIS A 299 19.13 3.60 5.90
N ALA A 300 18.77 4.54 6.79
CA ALA A 300 18.98 4.34 8.22
C ALA A 300 18.18 3.14 8.76
N ALA A 301 16.95 2.95 8.28
CA ALA A 301 16.16 1.77 8.63
C ALA A 301 16.81 0.47 8.13
N ALA A 302 17.31 0.46 6.88
CA ALA A 302 17.99 -0.70 6.31
C ALA A 302 19.28 -1.10 7.07
N GLU A 303 19.94 -0.14 7.71
CA GLU A 303 21.17 -0.34 8.48
C GLU A 303 20.98 -0.47 10.02
N GLY A 304 19.74 -0.51 10.50
CA GLY A 304 19.46 -0.61 11.94
C GLY A 304 19.83 0.65 12.74
N ARG A 305 19.82 1.83 12.10
CA ARG A 305 20.21 3.12 12.68
C ARG A 305 19.07 4.14 12.75
N LEU A 306 17.83 3.65 12.71
CA LEU A 306 16.66 4.53 12.70
C LEU A 306 16.52 5.37 13.99
N ALA A 307 17.11 4.92 15.09
CA ALA A 307 17.17 5.70 16.32
C ALA A 307 17.94 7.02 16.18
N ASP A 308 18.92 7.09 15.25
CA ASP A 308 19.74 8.26 14.99
C ASP A 308 19.04 9.30 14.11
N VAL A 309 17.86 8.95 13.53
CA VAL A 309 17.11 9.81 12.62
C VAL A 309 15.97 10.48 13.37
N GLU A 310 15.79 11.79 13.15
CA GLU A 310 14.66 12.54 13.69
C GLU A 310 13.32 11.98 13.17
N ALA A 311 12.24 12.27 13.91
CA ALA A 311 10.89 11.94 13.45
C ALA A 311 10.60 12.61 12.09
N PRO A 312 9.94 11.91 11.16
CA PRO A 312 9.57 12.47 9.86
C PRO A 312 8.75 13.74 10.00
N ARG A 313 9.11 14.77 9.23
CA ARG A 313 8.39 16.03 9.16
C ARG A 313 7.60 16.11 7.87
N PHE A 314 6.47 16.77 7.94
CA PHE A 314 5.55 16.94 6.83
C PHE A 314 5.24 18.43 6.65
N ARG A 315 5.09 18.87 5.40
CA ARG A 315 4.63 20.22 5.07
C ARG A 315 3.17 20.43 5.48
N ASP A 316 2.82 21.65 5.76
CA ASP A 316 1.42 22.04 5.95
C ASP A 316 0.61 21.84 4.65
N GLY A 317 -0.69 21.61 4.80
CA GLY A 317 -1.62 21.37 3.71
C GLY A 317 -2.13 19.94 3.65
N ALA A 318 -2.59 19.54 2.48
CA ALA A 318 -3.12 18.19 2.23
C ALA A 318 -2.73 17.69 0.84
N SER A 319 -2.78 16.39 0.65
CA SER A 319 -2.61 15.77 -0.66
C SER A 319 -3.72 14.77 -0.93
N VAL A 320 -4.21 14.76 -2.17
CA VAL A 320 -5.24 13.86 -2.67
C VAL A 320 -4.72 13.16 -3.92
N THR A 321 -4.94 11.86 -3.99
CA THR A 321 -4.61 10.99 -5.13
C THR A 321 -5.88 10.39 -5.70
N VAL A 322 -6.10 10.54 -7.01
CA VAL A 322 -7.22 9.96 -7.77
C VAL A 322 -6.69 8.95 -8.78
N VAL A 323 -7.14 7.70 -8.68
CA VAL A 323 -6.72 6.62 -9.58
C VAL A 323 -7.57 6.63 -10.84
N LEU A 324 -6.90 6.46 -11.99
CA LEU A 324 -7.49 6.27 -13.31
C LEU A 324 -7.27 4.81 -13.71
N ALA A 325 -8.35 4.04 -13.83
CA ALA A 325 -8.34 2.61 -14.13
C ALA A 325 -8.81 2.32 -15.55
N SER A 326 -8.36 1.20 -16.12
CA SER A 326 -8.77 0.73 -17.42
C SER A 326 -10.18 0.12 -17.42
N ALA A 327 -10.77 -0.03 -18.59
CA ALA A 327 -12.05 -0.73 -18.75
C ALA A 327 -11.99 -2.14 -18.16
N GLY A 328 -13.07 -2.52 -17.47
CA GLY A 328 -13.24 -3.84 -16.86
C GLY A 328 -12.57 -4.05 -15.50
N TYR A 329 -11.75 -3.11 -15.03
CA TYR A 329 -11.13 -3.22 -13.70
C TYR A 329 -12.20 -3.22 -12.58
N PRO A 330 -12.11 -4.06 -11.52
CA PRO A 330 -10.97 -4.92 -11.14
C PRO A 330 -10.99 -6.34 -11.69
N GLU A 331 -12.05 -6.79 -12.35
CA GLU A 331 -12.22 -8.17 -12.81
C GLU A 331 -11.32 -8.49 -14.02
N SER A 332 -11.16 -7.51 -14.89
CA SER A 332 -10.29 -7.57 -16.07
C SER A 332 -9.61 -6.22 -16.28
N SER A 333 -8.78 -6.12 -17.32
CA SER A 333 -8.16 -4.84 -17.70
C SER A 333 -7.97 -4.77 -19.21
N SER A 334 -8.45 -3.69 -19.84
CA SER A 334 -8.08 -3.34 -21.21
C SER A 334 -6.60 -2.94 -21.27
N LYS A 335 -5.93 -3.31 -22.35
CA LYS A 335 -4.53 -2.98 -22.61
C LYS A 335 -4.35 -2.48 -24.04
N GLY A 336 -3.36 -1.60 -24.25
CA GLY A 336 -3.04 -1.04 -25.56
C GLY A 336 -3.86 0.21 -25.91
N ASP A 337 -4.70 0.72 -25.03
CA ASP A 337 -5.46 1.95 -25.26
C ASP A 337 -4.53 3.16 -25.13
N VAL A 338 -4.47 4.01 -26.17
CA VAL A 338 -3.59 5.18 -26.19
C VAL A 338 -3.99 6.20 -25.12
N ILE A 339 -3.03 6.60 -24.32
CA ILE A 339 -3.19 7.56 -23.22
C ILE A 339 -2.75 8.95 -23.70
N THR A 340 -3.63 9.93 -23.55
CA THR A 340 -3.34 11.33 -23.90
C THR A 340 -3.46 12.25 -22.70
N GLY A 341 -2.83 13.43 -22.79
CA GLY A 341 -3.01 14.49 -21.78
C GLY A 341 -2.08 14.46 -20.59
N VAL A 342 -1.29 13.41 -20.38
CA VAL A 342 -0.37 13.26 -19.23
C VAL A 342 0.58 14.45 -19.08
N GLY A 343 1.21 14.89 -20.18
CA GLY A 343 2.11 16.05 -20.15
C GLY A 343 1.41 17.35 -19.73
N ARG A 344 0.14 17.54 -20.14
CA ARG A 344 -0.65 18.73 -19.70
C ARG A 344 -1.00 18.66 -18.23
N ALA A 345 -1.36 17.48 -17.74
CA ALA A 345 -1.68 17.26 -16.33
C ALA A 345 -0.43 17.47 -15.43
N ASN A 346 0.72 16.93 -15.81
CA ASN A 346 2.01 17.17 -15.12
C ASN A 346 2.47 18.63 -15.16
N GLY A 347 1.98 19.42 -16.12
CA GLY A 347 2.27 20.87 -16.21
C GLY A 347 1.45 21.72 -15.23
N VAL A 348 0.51 21.14 -14.48
CA VAL A 348 -0.26 21.85 -13.45
C VAL A 348 0.58 21.93 -12.18
N ASN A 349 0.63 23.10 -11.55
CA ASN A 349 1.40 23.32 -10.34
C ASN A 349 0.91 22.41 -9.19
N ASP A 350 1.84 21.86 -8.43
CA ASP A 350 1.58 20.96 -7.30
C ASP A 350 0.80 19.68 -7.68
N VAL A 351 0.91 19.25 -8.93
CA VAL A 351 0.33 18.02 -9.45
C VAL A 351 1.44 17.12 -9.98
N ASP A 352 1.34 15.84 -9.67
CA ASP A 352 2.15 14.76 -10.28
C ASP A 352 1.22 13.70 -10.87
N VAL A 353 1.53 13.23 -12.07
CA VAL A 353 0.88 12.04 -12.64
C VAL A 353 1.77 10.83 -12.40
N ILE A 354 1.29 9.95 -11.57
CA ILE A 354 1.98 8.72 -11.15
C ILE A 354 1.57 7.59 -12.11
N HIS A 355 2.53 6.97 -12.77
CA HIS A 355 2.31 5.82 -13.64
C HIS A 355 2.25 4.53 -12.83
N ALA A 356 1.32 3.64 -13.20
CA ALA A 356 1.21 2.28 -12.70
C ALA A 356 1.19 1.32 -13.90
N GLY A 357 0.03 0.85 -14.33
CA GLY A 357 -0.11 -0.05 -15.48
C GLY A 357 -0.02 0.68 -16.81
N THR A 358 1.15 1.19 -17.17
CA THR A 358 1.43 1.84 -18.46
C THR A 358 2.59 1.17 -19.17
N ALA A 359 2.59 1.23 -20.51
CA ALA A 359 3.67 0.79 -21.38
C ALA A 359 3.86 1.77 -22.54
N LEU A 360 4.93 1.61 -23.31
CA LEU A 360 5.13 2.28 -24.60
C LEU A 360 4.83 1.29 -25.74
N ASP A 361 4.08 1.76 -26.74
CA ASP A 361 3.89 1.10 -28.02
C ASP A 361 4.38 2.07 -29.12
N GLY A 362 5.62 1.86 -29.55
CA GLY A 362 6.35 2.88 -30.31
C GLY A 362 6.54 4.14 -29.48
N ASP A 363 6.03 5.27 -29.99
CA ASP A 363 6.07 6.56 -29.29
C ASP A 363 4.81 6.84 -28.43
N ASP A 364 3.81 5.97 -28.52
CA ASP A 364 2.55 6.15 -27.81
C ASP A 364 2.63 5.54 -26.40
N LEU A 365 2.16 6.30 -25.41
CA LEU A 365 1.90 5.78 -24.06
C LEU A 365 0.56 5.06 -24.09
N VAL A 366 0.53 3.79 -23.60
CA VAL A 366 -0.67 2.95 -23.65
C VAL A 366 -0.98 2.33 -22.28
N THR A 367 -2.24 1.90 -22.11
CA THR A 367 -2.67 1.12 -20.93
C THR A 367 -2.02 -0.26 -20.95
N ALA A 368 -1.56 -0.74 -19.78
CA ALA A 368 -0.93 -2.04 -19.60
C ALA A 368 -1.35 -2.79 -18.34
N GLY A 369 -2.31 -2.24 -17.60
CA GLY A 369 -2.79 -2.82 -16.34
C GLY A 369 -4.15 -2.29 -15.92
N GLY A 370 -4.65 -2.77 -14.76
CA GLY A 370 -5.96 -2.37 -14.22
C GLY A 370 -5.96 -0.94 -13.72
N ARG A 371 -5.13 -0.59 -12.73
CA ARG A 371 -4.85 0.79 -12.35
C ARG A 371 -3.76 1.31 -13.29
N VAL A 372 -4.08 2.32 -14.08
CA VAL A 372 -3.23 2.81 -15.17
C VAL A 372 -2.37 3.98 -14.72
N LEU A 373 -3.02 4.99 -14.18
CA LEU A 373 -2.40 6.21 -13.68
C LEU A 373 -3.03 6.60 -12.34
N ALA A 374 -2.33 7.43 -11.57
CA ALA A 374 -2.90 8.16 -10.46
C ALA A 374 -2.52 9.64 -10.60
N VAL A 375 -3.48 10.52 -10.37
CA VAL A 375 -3.25 11.97 -10.35
C VAL A 375 -3.21 12.41 -8.89
N ARG A 376 -2.02 12.83 -8.46
CA ARG A 376 -1.75 13.29 -7.10
C ARG A 376 -1.58 14.80 -7.10
N ALA A 377 -2.30 15.49 -6.23
CA ALA A 377 -2.17 16.93 -6.07
C ALA A 377 -1.94 17.31 -4.60
N VAL A 378 -1.24 18.42 -4.39
CA VAL A 378 -1.08 19.06 -3.08
C VAL A 378 -1.83 20.38 -3.09
N GLY A 379 -2.50 20.67 -1.97
CA GLY A 379 -3.26 21.90 -1.75
C GLY A 379 -3.09 22.42 -0.32
N TYR A 380 -3.65 23.59 -0.03
CA TYR A 380 -3.61 24.15 1.31
C TYR A 380 -4.53 23.40 2.29
N ASP A 381 -5.53 22.70 1.78
CA ASP A 381 -6.39 21.77 2.51
C ASP A 381 -6.86 20.64 1.58
N VAL A 382 -7.66 19.71 2.12
CA VAL A 382 -8.17 18.55 1.37
C VAL A 382 -9.06 18.98 0.20
N ALA A 383 -9.87 20.02 0.37
CA ALA A 383 -10.79 20.49 -0.66
C ALA A 383 -10.03 21.09 -1.86
N ASP A 384 -8.99 21.90 -1.60
CA ASP A 384 -8.12 22.47 -2.64
C ASP A 384 -7.30 21.38 -3.34
N ALA A 385 -6.67 20.47 -2.59
CA ALA A 385 -5.93 19.34 -3.16
C ALA A 385 -6.82 18.46 -4.05
N ARG A 386 -8.04 18.18 -3.60
CA ARG A 386 -9.05 17.44 -4.35
C ARG A 386 -9.42 18.15 -5.65
N ALA A 387 -9.74 19.45 -5.58
CA ALA A 387 -10.12 20.24 -6.76
C ALA A 387 -9.00 20.22 -7.82
N ARG A 388 -7.74 20.36 -7.41
CA ARG A 388 -6.56 20.30 -8.29
C ARG A 388 -6.37 18.91 -8.90
N ALA A 389 -6.48 17.84 -8.09
CA ALA A 389 -6.34 16.47 -8.56
C ALA A 389 -7.37 16.15 -9.65
N TYR A 390 -8.64 16.49 -9.44
CA TYR A 390 -9.70 16.27 -10.42
C TYR A 390 -9.55 17.13 -11.65
N ALA A 391 -9.22 18.41 -11.52
CA ALA A 391 -8.97 19.29 -12.67
C ALA A 391 -7.84 18.78 -13.55
N ALA A 392 -6.78 18.22 -12.96
CA ALA A 392 -5.68 17.63 -13.72
C ALA A 392 -6.08 16.26 -14.30
N ALA A 393 -6.84 15.44 -13.57
CA ALA A 393 -7.35 14.16 -14.06
C ALA A 393 -8.27 14.33 -15.29
N ASP A 394 -9.04 15.42 -15.36
CA ASP A 394 -9.89 15.76 -16.51
C ASP A 394 -9.10 16.06 -17.80
N LEU A 395 -7.80 16.31 -17.70
CA LEU A 395 -6.93 16.51 -18.88
C LEU A 395 -6.47 15.19 -19.49
N ILE A 396 -6.62 14.07 -18.79
CA ILE A 396 -6.14 12.75 -19.21
C ILE A 396 -7.30 11.96 -19.81
N SER A 397 -7.03 11.26 -20.91
CA SER A 397 -8.03 10.42 -21.59
C SER A 397 -7.40 9.16 -22.17
N PHE A 398 -8.12 8.06 -22.06
CA PHE A 398 -7.93 6.80 -22.78
C PHE A 398 -9.26 6.06 -22.86
N GLU A 399 -9.38 5.08 -23.76
CA GLU A 399 -10.64 4.36 -24.00
C GLU A 399 -11.08 3.61 -22.74
N GLY A 400 -12.36 3.76 -22.36
CA GLY A 400 -12.94 3.10 -21.21
C GLY A 400 -12.39 3.50 -19.84
N LEU A 401 -11.80 4.70 -19.72
CA LEU A 401 -11.29 5.23 -18.45
C LEU A 401 -12.36 5.18 -17.35
N GLN A 402 -12.01 4.57 -16.24
CA GLN A 402 -12.83 4.51 -15.02
C GLN A 402 -12.14 5.27 -13.88
N ARG A 403 -12.88 6.06 -13.13
CA ARG A 403 -12.44 6.70 -11.88
C ARG A 403 -13.64 6.99 -10.99
N ARG A 404 -13.39 7.14 -9.70
CA ARG A 404 -14.40 7.67 -8.76
C ARG A 404 -14.44 9.19 -8.83
N ALA A 405 -15.62 9.76 -8.55
CA ALA A 405 -15.85 11.20 -8.46
C ALA A 405 -15.86 11.73 -7.01
N ASP A 406 -15.87 10.83 -6.02
CA ASP A 406 -16.08 11.12 -4.60
C ASP A 406 -14.82 10.93 -3.73
N ILE A 407 -13.63 10.72 -4.31
CA ILE A 407 -12.38 10.63 -3.52
C ILE A 407 -12.19 11.91 -2.73
N ALA A 408 -12.06 11.77 -1.40
CA ALA A 408 -11.90 12.89 -0.46
C ALA A 408 -13.01 13.98 -0.58
N ALA A 409 -14.25 13.61 -0.97
CA ALA A 409 -15.36 14.55 -1.17
C ALA A 409 -15.85 15.20 0.13
N GLU A 410 -15.83 14.43 1.23
CA GLU A 410 -16.01 14.90 2.61
C GLU A 410 -15.11 14.05 3.52
N PRO A 411 -14.70 14.56 4.69
CA PRO A 411 -14.07 13.69 5.66
C PRO A 411 -15.12 12.63 6.04
N LEU A 412 -14.96 11.43 5.49
CA LEU A 412 -15.80 10.29 5.84
C LEU A 412 -15.46 9.86 7.28
N GLY A 413 -15.98 10.61 8.25
CA GLY A 413 -16.31 10.05 9.56
C GLY A 413 -17.48 9.05 9.43
N VAL A 414 -17.88 8.70 8.21
CA VAL A 414 -18.94 7.78 7.87
C VAL A 414 -18.36 6.68 6.97
N VAL A 415 -18.03 5.62 7.56
CA VAL A 415 -18.07 4.20 7.23
C VAL A 415 -18.33 3.85 5.76
N GLU A 416 -17.29 3.53 4.98
CA GLU A 416 -17.48 2.67 3.78
C GLU A 416 -18.05 1.28 4.16
N GLY A 417 -18.00 0.88 5.44
CA GLY A 417 -18.63 -0.34 5.97
C GLY A 417 -20.11 -0.23 6.34
N ALA A 418 -20.68 0.98 6.52
CA ALA A 418 -22.09 1.14 6.91
C ALA A 418 -23.11 0.91 5.78
N SER A 419 -22.65 0.89 4.51
CA SER A 419 -23.51 0.63 3.35
C SER A 419 -24.05 -0.81 3.26
N LEU A 420 -23.56 -1.74 4.09
CA LEU A 420 -24.08 -3.11 4.13
C LEU A 420 -25.44 -3.25 4.83
N LYS A 421 -25.92 -2.19 5.53
CA LYS A 421 -27.22 -2.24 6.23
C LYS A 421 -28.41 -1.78 5.37
N ASP A 422 -28.17 -1.18 4.20
CA ASP A 422 -29.20 -0.57 3.34
C ASP A 422 -29.28 -1.17 1.92
N SER A 423 -28.77 -2.40 1.69
CA SER A 423 -28.88 -3.11 0.40
C SER A 423 -29.79 -4.33 0.47
#